data_f749a9c21653649dd1628bfe2a498630
#
_entry.id   f749a9c21653649dd1628bfe2a498630
#
_cell.length_a   1.000
_cell.length_b   1.000
_cell.length_c   1.000
_cell.angle_alpha   90.00
_cell.angle_beta   90.00
_cell.angle_gamma   90.00
#
_symmetry.space_group_name_H-M   'P 1'
#
loop_
_entity.id
_entity.type
_entity.pdbx_description
1 polymer ?
#
loop_
_entity_poly.entity_id
_entity_poly.type
_entity_poly.pdbx_seq_one_letter_code
_entity_poly.pdbx_strand_id
1 'polypeptide(L)'
;MLKDIFTKTKKKKYATIPSETAKQDVPEGIMTKCPNCKKIMYTKELVKNLKVCFHCQYHHTMNSKERLASFLDAGSFEEINANMISENPLNFPDYIEKLEKDREKTKINEAVVTGTGTVNGQKLAVAVMDSTFRMGSMGSVVGEKITRAIEKADELGVPFIIFTASGGARMQEGVLSLMQMAKTSVALKRFSDNGGLIISIMTHPTTGGVSASFASLGDYNLAEPGALIGFAGRRIIEQTIREELPEDFQTAEFLLKHGQLDAVIPRTELKDKISAILSIHQPGGDFQWQEN
;
A
#
# COMPACT_ATOMS: atom_id res chain seq x y z
N MET A 1 84.32 13.06 -21.16
CA MET A 1 84.04 11.68 -20.94
C MET A 1 83.30 11.56 -19.62
N LEU A 2 81.98 11.77 -19.66
CA LEU A 2 81.08 11.66 -18.51
C LEU A 2 79.71 11.46 -19.08
N LYS A 3 79.47 10.31 -19.75
CA LYS A 3 78.23 10.02 -20.44
C LYS A 3 77.68 8.57 -20.19
N ASP A 4 77.94 7.93 -19.05
CA ASP A 4 77.41 6.52 -18.86
C ASP A 4 76.99 6.15 -17.43
N ILE A 5 76.41 7.10 -16.69
CA ILE A 5 75.94 6.81 -15.31
C ILE A 5 74.39 6.81 -15.16
N PHE A 6 73.64 6.97 -16.24
CA PHE A 6 72.15 6.96 -16.14
C PHE A 6 71.52 5.92 -17.04
N THR A 7 71.77 4.63 -16.75
CA THR A 7 70.97 3.58 -17.34
C THR A 7 70.83 2.41 -16.34
N LYS A 8 69.68 2.25 -15.90
CA LYS A 8 68.93 1.02 -15.46
C LYS A 8 68.15 1.23 -14.19
N THR A 9 67.12 2.03 -14.23
CA THR A 9 65.97 1.83 -13.36
C THR A 9 65.25 0.54 -13.82
N LYS A 10 65.41 -0.54 -13.08
CA LYS A 10 64.62 -1.76 -13.28
C LYS A 10 63.14 -1.43 -13.11
N LYS A 11 62.37 -1.41 -14.19
CA LYS A 11 60.92 -1.46 -14.12
C LYS A 11 60.49 -2.71 -13.39
N LYS A 12 59.99 -2.56 -12.19
CA LYS A 12 59.27 -3.66 -11.51
C LYS A 12 58.10 -4.06 -12.37
N LYS A 13 58.12 -5.25 -12.99
CA LYS A 13 56.98 -5.87 -13.63
C LYS A 13 56.00 -6.27 -12.52
N TYR A 14 55.01 -5.48 -12.30
CA TYR A 14 53.83 -5.96 -11.55
C TYR A 14 53.13 -6.97 -12.44
N ALA A 15 53.07 -8.23 -11.98
CA ALA A 15 52.15 -9.19 -12.56
C ALA A 15 50.74 -8.70 -12.30
N THR A 16 50.02 -8.32 -13.34
CA THR A 16 48.58 -8.12 -13.25
C THR A 16 47.96 -9.50 -13.05
N ILE A 17 47.57 -9.83 -11.82
CA ILE A 17 46.73 -10.97 -11.56
C ILE A 17 45.37 -10.61 -12.24
N PRO A 18 44.90 -11.41 -13.22
CA PRO A 18 43.54 -11.21 -13.72
C PRO A 18 42.62 -11.43 -12.51
N SER A 19 41.90 -10.42 -12.11
CA SER A 19 40.78 -10.61 -11.19
C SER A 19 39.66 -11.31 -11.96
N GLU A 20 39.79 -12.60 -12.12
CA GLU A 20 38.64 -13.49 -12.29
C GLU A 20 37.89 -13.53 -10.97
N THR A 21 37.40 -12.41 -10.50
CA THR A 21 36.17 -12.38 -9.75
C THR A 21 35.11 -12.73 -10.78
N ALA A 22 34.84 -14.03 -10.93
CA ALA A 22 33.57 -14.46 -11.48
C ALA A 22 32.51 -13.62 -10.74
N LYS A 23 31.94 -12.65 -11.43
CA LYS A 23 30.68 -12.07 -11.01
C LYS A 23 29.74 -13.27 -11.01
N GLN A 24 29.55 -13.88 -9.83
CA GLN A 24 28.44 -14.79 -9.66
C GLN A 24 27.21 -13.92 -9.96
N ASP A 25 26.66 -14.07 -11.14
CA ASP A 25 25.37 -13.50 -11.50
C ASP A 25 24.37 -14.12 -10.52
N VAL A 26 24.10 -13.38 -9.44
CA VAL A 26 23.02 -13.74 -8.54
C VAL A 26 21.74 -13.57 -9.35
N PRO A 27 20.97 -14.64 -9.57
CA PRO A 27 19.76 -14.54 -10.34
C PRO A 27 18.88 -13.40 -9.82
N GLU A 28 18.31 -12.62 -10.72
CA GLU A 28 17.42 -11.51 -10.36
C GLU A 28 16.33 -11.98 -9.40
N GLY A 29 16.05 -11.21 -8.36
CA GLY A 29 15.00 -11.48 -7.39
C GLY A 29 15.41 -12.30 -6.16
N ILE A 30 16.63 -12.86 -6.07
CA ILE A 30 17.09 -13.58 -4.87
C ILE A 30 17.36 -12.62 -3.70
N MET A 31 17.90 -11.44 -4.01
CA MET A 31 18.29 -10.45 -3.02
C MET A 31 17.50 -9.16 -3.20
N THR A 32 17.07 -8.57 -2.08
CA THR A 32 16.40 -7.26 -2.03
C THR A 32 17.20 -6.30 -1.17
N LYS A 33 17.45 -5.10 -1.71
CA LYS A 33 18.08 -4.00 -0.96
C LYS A 33 16.99 -3.12 -0.34
N CYS A 34 17.05 -2.91 0.96
CA CYS A 34 16.11 -2.02 1.65
C CYS A 34 16.30 -0.58 1.19
N PRO A 35 15.24 0.14 0.74
CA PRO A 35 15.36 1.53 0.31
C PRO A 35 15.68 2.48 1.46
N ASN A 36 15.35 2.13 2.70
CA ASN A 36 15.62 2.94 3.88
C ASN A 36 17.05 2.70 4.41
N CYS A 37 17.35 1.54 5.01
CA CYS A 37 18.65 1.29 5.64
C CYS A 37 19.75 0.81 4.68
N LYS A 38 19.46 0.61 3.39
CA LYS A 38 20.36 0.17 2.32
C LYS A 38 20.94 -1.24 2.49
N LYS A 39 20.62 -1.96 3.56
CA LYS A 39 21.06 -3.34 3.78
C LYS A 39 20.40 -4.29 2.79
N ILE A 40 21.15 -5.33 2.41
CA ILE A 40 20.70 -6.38 1.49
C ILE A 40 20.22 -7.57 2.31
N MET A 41 19.13 -8.19 1.88
CA MET A 41 18.51 -9.34 2.54
C MET A 41 17.97 -10.33 1.50
N TYR A 42 17.78 -11.58 1.88
CA TYR A 42 17.13 -12.55 1.01
C TYR A 42 15.65 -12.20 0.79
N THR A 43 15.24 -12.14 -0.46
CA THR A 43 13.86 -11.80 -0.85
C THR A 43 12.85 -12.79 -0.24
N LYS A 44 13.18 -14.09 -0.21
CA LYS A 44 12.32 -15.11 0.40
C LYS A 44 12.08 -14.87 1.91
N GLU A 45 13.09 -14.45 2.63
CA GLU A 45 12.97 -14.13 4.07
C GLU A 45 12.17 -12.86 4.27
N LEU A 46 12.43 -11.82 3.45
CA LEU A 46 11.65 -10.59 3.47
C LEU A 46 10.15 -10.87 3.23
N VAL A 47 9.81 -11.72 2.27
CA VAL A 47 8.42 -12.13 2.00
C VAL A 47 7.82 -12.88 3.18
N LYS A 48 8.55 -13.81 3.81
CA LYS A 48 8.09 -14.50 5.03
C LYS A 48 7.82 -13.53 6.19
N ASN A 49 8.60 -12.45 6.28
CA ASN A 49 8.39 -11.36 7.26
C ASN A 49 7.41 -10.30 6.75
N LEU A 50 6.45 -10.69 5.91
CA LEU A 50 5.42 -9.80 5.36
C LEU A 50 5.99 -8.53 4.70
N LYS A 51 7.16 -8.65 4.07
CA LYS A 51 7.89 -7.53 3.46
C LYS A 51 8.24 -6.39 4.43
N VAL A 52 8.44 -6.70 5.70
CA VAL A 52 9.00 -5.78 6.70
C VAL A 52 10.50 -6.03 6.83
N CYS A 53 11.31 -5.00 6.73
CA CYS A 53 12.76 -5.10 6.82
C CYS A 53 13.20 -5.52 8.22
N PHE A 54 13.97 -6.61 8.35
CA PHE A 54 14.48 -7.11 9.64
C PHE A 54 15.41 -6.12 10.36
N HIS A 55 16.04 -5.20 9.61
CA HIS A 55 17.07 -4.33 10.17
C HIS A 55 16.55 -2.99 10.66
N CYS A 56 15.53 -2.45 10.00
CA CYS A 56 15.04 -1.10 10.30
C CYS A 56 13.52 -0.99 10.35
N GLN A 57 12.82 -2.11 10.28
CA GLN A 57 11.36 -2.20 10.33
C GLN A 57 10.64 -1.44 9.21
N TYR A 58 11.36 -1.10 8.13
CA TYR A 58 10.75 -0.46 6.97
C TYR A 58 9.74 -1.39 6.30
N HIS A 59 8.54 -0.89 6.06
CA HIS A 59 7.44 -1.60 5.41
C HIS A 59 7.54 -1.42 3.89
N HIS A 60 8.04 -2.45 3.19
CA HIS A 60 8.07 -2.45 1.73
C HIS A 60 6.66 -2.53 1.16
N THR A 61 6.46 -2.00 -0.05
CA THR A 61 5.18 -2.08 -0.78
C THR A 61 4.74 -3.52 -0.99
N MET A 62 3.47 -3.79 -0.74
CA MET A 62 2.79 -5.05 -1.08
C MET A 62 1.76 -4.81 -2.17
N ASN A 63 1.63 -5.78 -3.08
CA ASN A 63 0.51 -5.79 -4.00
C ASN A 63 -0.77 -6.34 -3.34
N SER A 64 -1.90 -6.21 -4.02
CA SER A 64 -3.20 -6.64 -3.50
C SER A 64 -3.26 -8.14 -3.17
N LYS A 65 -2.68 -8.99 -4.01
CA LYS A 65 -2.61 -10.45 -3.79
C LYS A 65 -1.85 -10.81 -2.51
N GLU A 66 -0.67 -10.22 -2.34
CA GLU A 66 0.16 -10.43 -1.15
C GLU A 66 -0.55 -9.95 0.12
N ARG A 67 -1.24 -8.81 0.02
CA ARG A 67 -2.01 -8.26 1.14
C ARG A 67 -3.15 -9.18 1.55
N LEU A 68 -3.98 -9.60 0.60
CA LEU A 68 -5.08 -10.53 0.86
C LEU A 68 -4.58 -11.85 1.45
N ALA A 69 -3.52 -12.44 0.88
CA ALA A 69 -2.95 -13.69 1.36
C ALA A 69 -2.33 -13.59 2.76
N SER A 70 -1.85 -12.41 3.17
CA SER A 70 -1.26 -12.20 4.50
C SER A 70 -2.28 -11.81 5.57
N PHE A 71 -3.43 -11.31 5.17
CA PHE A 71 -4.44 -10.76 6.07
C PHE A 71 -5.62 -11.71 6.29
N LEU A 72 -6.17 -12.28 5.22
CA LEU A 72 -7.31 -13.17 5.31
C LEU A 72 -6.89 -14.60 5.69
N ASP A 73 -7.86 -15.37 6.12
CA ASP A 73 -7.69 -16.80 6.34
C ASP A 73 -7.50 -17.52 5.01
N ALA A 74 -6.65 -18.53 4.99
CA ALA A 74 -6.31 -19.24 3.76
C ALA A 74 -7.56 -19.84 3.09
N GLY A 75 -7.74 -19.52 1.80
CA GLY A 75 -8.86 -20.02 0.99
C GLY A 75 -10.21 -19.37 1.26
N SER A 76 -10.29 -18.34 2.12
CA SER A 76 -11.57 -17.68 2.46
C SER A 76 -11.95 -16.56 1.48
N PHE A 77 -11.01 -16.08 0.66
CA PHE A 77 -11.25 -14.92 -0.20
C PHE A 77 -12.11 -15.28 -1.42
N GLU A 78 -13.21 -14.55 -1.59
CA GLU A 78 -14.07 -14.60 -2.76
C GLU A 78 -14.10 -13.21 -3.42
N GLU A 79 -13.48 -13.09 -4.59
CA GLU A 79 -13.41 -11.81 -5.32
C GLU A 79 -14.79 -11.44 -5.91
N ILE A 80 -15.17 -10.17 -5.75
CA ILE A 80 -16.36 -9.59 -6.39
C ILE A 80 -15.95 -8.58 -7.45
N ASN A 81 -16.76 -8.47 -8.53
CA ASN A 81 -16.52 -7.51 -9.61
C ASN A 81 -15.12 -7.63 -10.26
N ALA A 82 -14.56 -8.84 -10.33
CA ALA A 82 -13.24 -9.11 -10.90
C ALA A 82 -13.07 -8.62 -12.35
N ASN A 83 -14.14 -8.70 -13.14
CA ASN A 83 -14.12 -8.39 -14.59
C ASN A 83 -14.33 -6.90 -14.92
N MET A 84 -14.51 -6.03 -13.91
CA MET A 84 -14.68 -4.60 -14.16
C MET A 84 -13.36 -3.97 -14.59
N ILE A 85 -13.40 -3.26 -15.71
CA ILE A 85 -12.25 -2.56 -16.30
C ILE A 85 -12.59 -1.12 -16.60
N SER A 86 -11.60 -0.21 -16.41
CA SER A 86 -11.76 1.19 -16.82
C SER A 86 -11.80 1.33 -18.34
N GLU A 87 -12.70 2.18 -18.80
CA GLU A 87 -12.83 2.65 -20.17
C GLU A 87 -12.23 4.07 -20.30
N ASN A 88 -12.27 4.63 -21.51
CA ASN A 88 -11.76 5.97 -21.78
C ASN A 88 -12.90 6.93 -22.17
N PRO A 89 -13.80 7.31 -21.24
CA PRO A 89 -14.99 8.12 -21.57
C PRO A 89 -14.66 9.55 -22.03
N LEU A 90 -13.45 10.04 -21.72
CA LEU A 90 -13.01 11.39 -22.08
C LEU A 90 -12.07 11.42 -23.29
N ASN A 91 -11.86 10.28 -23.95
CA ASN A 91 -10.92 10.13 -25.08
C ASN A 91 -9.52 10.67 -24.77
N PHE A 92 -9.02 10.42 -23.53
CA PHE A 92 -7.68 10.86 -23.15
C PHE A 92 -6.62 10.09 -23.95
N PRO A 93 -5.61 10.77 -24.55
CA PRO A 93 -4.61 10.13 -25.40
C PRO A 93 -3.85 9.01 -24.70
N ASP A 94 -3.60 7.90 -25.38
CA ASP A 94 -2.84 6.72 -24.95
C ASP A 94 -3.32 6.07 -23.63
N TYR A 95 -4.52 6.40 -23.16
CA TYR A 95 -4.97 5.94 -21.86
C TYR A 95 -5.25 4.43 -21.85
N ILE A 96 -5.97 3.92 -22.85
CA ILE A 96 -6.28 2.48 -22.97
C ILE A 96 -5.02 1.64 -23.09
N GLU A 97 -4.07 2.04 -23.95
CA GLU A 97 -2.81 1.30 -24.11
C GLU A 97 -2.01 1.24 -22.80
N LYS A 98 -2.04 2.31 -22.01
CA LYS A 98 -1.38 2.36 -20.70
C LYS A 98 -2.09 1.45 -19.69
N LEU A 99 -3.42 1.37 -19.70
CA LEU A 99 -4.19 0.46 -18.87
C LEU A 99 -3.90 -1.02 -19.22
N GLU A 100 -3.81 -1.34 -20.50
CA GLU A 100 -3.49 -2.69 -20.96
C GLU A 100 -2.09 -3.12 -20.48
N LYS A 101 -1.09 -2.26 -20.64
CA LYS A 101 0.26 -2.51 -20.12
C LYS A 101 0.29 -2.73 -18.61
N ASP A 102 -0.50 -1.93 -17.85
CA ASP A 102 -0.60 -2.09 -16.41
C ASP A 102 -1.26 -3.44 -16.05
N ARG A 103 -2.32 -3.86 -16.75
CA ARG A 103 -2.97 -5.18 -16.58
C ARG A 103 -2.01 -6.33 -16.89
N GLU A 104 -1.27 -6.24 -18.00
CA GLU A 104 -0.28 -7.26 -18.37
C GLU A 104 0.82 -7.40 -17.31
N LYS A 105 1.29 -6.29 -16.75
CA LYS A 105 2.35 -6.24 -15.75
C LYS A 105 1.89 -6.73 -14.37
N THR A 106 0.72 -6.28 -13.92
CA THR A 106 0.25 -6.49 -12.55
C THR A 106 -0.64 -7.72 -12.39
N LYS A 107 -1.22 -8.21 -13.50
CA LYS A 107 -2.20 -9.31 -13.54
C LYS A 107 -3.45 -9.04 -12.70
N ILE A 108 -3.83 -7.77 -12.57
CA ILE A 108 -5.12 -7.30 -12.03
C ILE A 108 -5.79 -6.40 -13.05
N ASN A 109 -7.10 -6.31 -13.01
CA ASN A 109 -7.89 -5.55 -13.99
C ASN A 109 -7.99 -4.07 -13.64
N GLU A 110 -7.83 -3.71 -12.35
CA GLU A 110 -7.93 -2.33 -11.88
C GLU A 110 -7.14 -2.16 -10.56
N ALA A 111 -6.88 -0.90 -10.17
CA ALA A 111 -6.08 -0.52 -9.00
C ALA A 111 -6.71 -0.86 -7.63
N VAL A 112 -7.76 -1.64 -7.61
CA VAL A 112 -8.38 -2.19 -6.40
C VAL A 112 -8.91 -3.59 -6.65
N VAL A 113 -8.68 -4.49 -5.69
CA VAL A 113 -9.30 -5.82 -5.62
C VAL A 113 -10.31 -5.80 -4.47
N THR A 114 -11.52 -6.28 -4.71
CA THR A 114 -12.63 -6.27 -3.76
C THR A 114 -13.25 -7.66 -3.62
N GLY A 115 -13.69 -8.00 -2.42
CA GLY A 115 -14.29 -9.31 -2.16
C GLY A 115 -14.75 -9.47 -0.74
N THR A 116 -15.08 -10.69 -0.39
CA THR A 116 -15.39 -11.12 0.97
C THR A 116 -14.37 -12.15 1.45
N GLY A 117 -14.26 -12.34 2.75
CA GLY A 117 -13.36 -13.31 3.35
C GLY A 117 -13.51 -13.39 4.86
N THR A 118 -12.58 -14.07 5.51
CA THR A 118 -12.55 -14.16 6.98
C THR A 118 -11.18 -13.77 7.54
N VAL A 119 -11.19 -13.24 8.76
CA VAL A 119 -10.02 -13.01 9.61
C VAL A 119 -10.25 -13.73 10.93
N ASN A 120 -9.47 -14.77 11.22
CA ASN A 120 -9.66 -15.64 12.38
C ASN A 120 -11.12 -16.13 12.49
N GLY A 121 -11.71 -16.56 11.37
CA GLY A 121 -13.08 -17.05 11.27
C GLY A 121 -14.18 -15.97 11.22
N GLN A 122 -13.85 -14.70 11.45
CA GLN A 122 -14.81 -13.58 11.43
C GLN A 122 -15.00 -13.08 9.99
N LYS A 123 -16.24 -13.08 9.50
CA LYS A 123 -16.60 -12.65 8.15
C LYS A 123 -16.47 -11.13 8.00
N LEU A 124 -16.02 -10.71 6.82
CA LEU A 124 -15.89 -9.29 6.45
C LEU A 124 -15.96 -9.11 4.93
N ALA A 125 -16.26 -7.90 4.50
CA ALA A 125 -15.98 -7.45 3.13
C ALA A 125 -14.70 -6.63 3.12
N VAL A 126 -13.90 -6.76 2.06
CA VAL A 126 -12.58 -6.14 1.95
C VAL A 126 -12.37 -5.47 0.60
N ALA A 127 -11.73 -4.31 0.62
CA ALA A 127 -11.17 -3.64 -0.55
C ALA A 127 -9.66 -3.43 -0.34
N VAL A 128 -8.84 -3.84 -1.30
CA VAL A 128 -7.39 -3.66 -1.25
C VAL A 128 -6.94 -2.90 -2.48
N MET A 129 -6.54 -1.65 -2.27
CA MET A 129 -5.93 -0.85 -3.34
C MET A 129 -4.52 -1.31 -3.62
N ASP A 130 -4.12 -1.22 -4.89
CA ASP A 130 -2.83 -1.70 -5.37
C ASP A 130 -2.06 -0.58 -6.09
N SER A 131 -1.03 -0.06 -5.43
CA SER A 131 -0.20 1.00 -5.99
C SER A 131 0.69 0.56 -7.16
N THR A 132 0.79 -0.74 -7.43
CA THR A 132 1.53 -1.25 -8.60
C THR A 132 0.77 -1.03 -9.90
N PHE A 133 -0.56 -0.91 -9.84
CA PHE A 133 -1.40 -0.53 -10.98
C PHE A 133 -1.61 0.98 -10.97
N ARG A 134 -1.00 1.73 -11.90
CA ARG A 134 -1.12 3.18 -12.06
C ARG A 134 -1.02 3.97 -10.75
N MET A 135 -0.08 3.57 -9.87
CA MET A 135 0.11 4.14 -8.54
C MET A 135 -1.15 4.10 -7.66
N GLY A 136 -2.04 3.14 -7.85
CA GLY A 136 -3.27 3.04 -7.08
C GLY A 136 -4.26 4.17 -7.35
N SER A 137 -4.15 4.88 -8.47
CA SER A 137 -4.98 6.07 -8.73
C SER A 137 -6.46 5.71 -8.83
N MET A 138 -7.29 6.51 -8.15
CA MET A 138 -8.74 6.34 -8.10
C MET A 138 -9.40 6.85 -9.38
N GLY A 139 -9.85 5.94 -10.25
CA GLY A 139 -10.73 6.21 -11.38
C GLY A 139 -12.17 5.75 -11.11
N SER A 140 -13.02 5.85 -12.11
CA SER A 140 -14.45 5.51 -12.05
C SER A 140 -14.68 4.07 -11.57
N VAL A 141 -13.94 3.11 -12.11
CA VAL A 141 -14.06 1.69 -11.74
C VAL A 141 -13.54 1.41 -10.35
N VAL A 142 -12.47 2.08 -9.91
CA VAL A 142 -11.99 1.96 -8.53
C VAL A 142 -13.08 2.39 -7.54
N GLY A 143 -13.67 3.57 -7.75
CA GLY A 143 -14.76 4.05 -6.91
C GLY A 143 -16.00 3.16 -6.95
N GLU A 144 -16.37 2.64 -8.14
CA GLU A 144 -17.48 1.69 -8.27
C GLU A 144 -17.23 0.39 -7.52
N LYS A 145 -16.05 -0.23 -7.68
CA LYS A 145 -15.71 -1.46 -6.97
C LYS A 145 -15.74 -1.27 -5.45
N ILE A 146 -15.20 -0.16 -4.94
CA ILE A 146 -15.25 0.18 -3.51
C ILE A 146 -16.69 0.35 -3.04
N THR A 147 -17.51 1.10 -3.78
CA THR A 147 -18.94 1.31 -3.48
C THR A 147 -19.67 -0.03 -3.38
N ARG A 148 -19.51 -0.91 -4.37
CA ARG A 148 -20.14 -2.24 -4.36
C ARG A 148 -19.65 -3.15 -3.25
N ALA A 149 -18.38 -3.01 -2.83
CA ALA A 149 -17.86 -3.76 -1.69
C ALA A 149 -18.49 -3.28 -0.37
N ILE A 150 -18.74 -1.98 -0.22
CA ILE A 150 -19.47 -1.41 0.91
C ILE A 150 -20.93 -1.87 0.92
N GLU A 151 -21.59 -1.80 -0.22
CA GLU A 151 -22.99 -2.29 -0.38
C GLU A 151 -23.08 -3.79 -0.09
N LYS A 152 -22.06 -4.57 -0.49
CA LYS A 152 -22.01 -6.01 -0.16
C LYS A 152 -21.79 -6.27 1.33
N ALA A 153 -20.99 -5.41 2.00
CA ALA A 153 -20.85 -5.49 3.46
C ALA A 153 -22.19 -5.23 4.16
N ASP A 154 -22.94 -4.24 3.70
CA ASP A 154 -24.27 -3.90 4.23
C ASP A 154 -25.27 -5.03 4.01
N GLU A 155 -25.33 -5.58 2.79
CA GLU A 155 -26.20 -6.74 2.45
C GLU A 155 -25.92 -7.94 3.33
N LEU A 156 -24.66 -8.20 3.64
CA LEU A 156 -24.25 -9.36 4.45
C LEU A 156 -24.27 -9.09 5.96
N GLY A 157 -24.42 -7.84 6.39
CA GLY A 157 -24.34 -7.44 7.79
C GLY A 157 -22.95 -7.71 8.39
N VAL A 158 -21.87 -7.48 7.61
CA VAL A 158 -20.49 -7.73 8.02
C VAL A 158 -19.65 -6.45 7.97
N PRO A 159 -18.57 -6.35 8.76
CA PRO A 159 -17.65 -5.21 8.70
C PRO A 159 -17.05 -4.99 7.31
N PHE A 160 -16.78 -3.72 6.96
CA PHE A 160 -16.05 -3.34 5.77
C PHE A 160 -14.64 -2.88 6.14
N ILE A 161 -13.64 -3.49 5.53
CA ILE A 161 -12.22 -3.16 5.73
C ILE A 161 -11.60 -2.70 4.41
N ILE A 162 -10.92 -1.56 4.44
CA ILE A 162 -10.21 -1.06 3.26
C ILE A 162 -8.73 -0.83 3.52
N PHE A 163 -7.88 -1.42 2.69
CA PHE A 163 -6.46 -1.06 2.60
C PHE A 163 -6.27 -0.03 1.50
N THR A 164 -5.83 1.16 1.85
CA THR A 164 -5.59 2.22 0.88
C THR A 164 -4.12 2.27 0.47
N ALA A 165 -3.88 2.41 -0.83
CA ALA A 165 -2.55 2.57 -1.42
C ALA A 165 -2.69 3.36 -2.73
N SER A 166 -2.57 4.70 -2.69
CA SER A 166 -2.93 5.55 -3.82
C SER A 166 -2.13 6.84 -3.91
N GLY A 167 -1.80 7.22 -5.13
CA GLY A 167 -1.31 8.56 -5.48
C GLY A 167 -2.40 9.62 -5.63
N GLY A 168 -3.69 9.26 -5.48
CA GLY A 168 -4.83 10.19 -5.58
C GLY A 168 -5.77 9.92 -6.75
N ALA A 169 -6.48 10.95 -7.21
CA ALA A 169 -7.44 10.85 -8.31
C ALA A 169 -6.75 10.60 -9.66
N ARG A 170 -7.37 9.79 -10.51
CA ARG A 170 -6.87 9.43 -11.85
C ARG A 170 -7.10 10.58 -12.83
N MET A 171 -6.05 11.29 -13.19
CA MET A 171 -6.10 12.48 -14.04
C MET A 171 -6.75 12.22 -15.41
N GLN A 172 -6.54 11.03 -16.00
CA GLN A 172 -7.05 10.66 -17.31
C GLN A 172 -8.59 10.59 -17.37
N GLU A 173 -9.24 10.42 -16.24
CA GLU A 173 -10.69 10.38 -16.13
C GLU A 173 -11.28 11.71 -15.60
N GLY A 174 -10.47 12.74 -15.40
CA GLY A 174 -10.89 14.10 -15.08
C GLY A 174 -11.89 14.16 -13.92
N VAL A 175 -13.02 14.86 -14.14
CA VAL A 175 -14.08 15.04 -13.14
C VAL A 175 -14.69 13.71 -12.67
N LEU A 176 -14.71 12.67 -13.50
CA LEU A 176 -15.24 11.36 -13.11
C LEU A 176 -14.46 10.76 -11.94
N SER A 177 -13.13 10.95 -11.92
CA SER A 177 -12.30 10.56 -10.78
C SER A 177 -12.65 11.34 -9.51
N LEU A 178 -12.86 12.64 -9.62
CA LEU A 178 -13.22 13.49 -8.48
C LEU A 178 -14.59 13.10 -7.90
N MET A 179 -15.55 12.76 -8.76
CA MET A 179 -16.87 12.31 -8.33
C MET A 179 -16.86 10.98 -7.57
N GLN A 180 -15.78 10.17 -7.70
CA GLN A 180 -15.65 8.95 -6.91
C GLN A 180 -15.47 9.24 -5.41
N MET A 181 -14.86 10.36 -5.05
CA MET A 181 -14.75 10.79 -3.64
C MET A 181 -16.16 10.94 -3.02
N ALA A 182 -17.04 11.67 -3.69
CA ALA A 182 -18.42 11.84 -3.22
C ALA A 182 -19.19 10.50 -3.19
N LYS A 183 -19.06 9.70 -4.25
CA LYS A 183 -19.75 8.42 -4.37
C LYS A 183 -19.38 7.43 -3.25
N THR A 184 -18.10 7.23 -2.99
CA THR A 184 -17.63 6.34 -1.94
C THR A 184 -17.97 6.85 -0.54
N SER A 185 -17.89 8.18 -0.32
CA SER A 185 -18.28 8.80 0.96
C SER A 185 -19.78 8.62 1.26
N VAL A 186 -20.64 8.73 0.25
CA VAL A 186 -22.08 8.48 0.41
C VAL A 186 -22.36 7.01 0.72
N ALA A 187 -21.64 6.09 0.08
CA ALA A 187 -21.78 4.65 0.36
C ALA A 187 -21.38 4.33 1.80
N LEU A 188 -20.23 4.85 2.27
CA LEU A 188 -19.79 4.69 3.66
C LEU A 188 -20.78 5.29 4.66
N LYS A 189 -21.32 6.50 4.37
CA LYS A 189 -22.31 7.13 5.24
C LYS A 189 -23.57 6.27 5.38
N ARG A 190 -24.09 5.73 4.28
CA ARG A 190 -25.27 4.84 4.32
C ARG A 190 -24.99 3.60 5.11
N PHE A 191 -23.83 2.97 4.90
CA PHE A 191 -23.41 1.78 5.63
C PHE A 191 -23.27 2.04 7.15
N SER A 192 -22.65 3.18 7.52
CA SER A 192 -22.57 3.62 8.93
C SER A 192 -23.94 3.90 9.54
N ASP A 193 -24.88 4.52 8.80
CA ASP A 193 -26.25 4.77 9.27
C ASP A 193 -27.02 3.47 9.54
N ASN A 194 -26.68 2.39 8.82
CA ASN A 194 -27.23 1.06 9.04
C ASN A 194 -26.50 0.30 10.18
N GLY A 195 -25.55 0.93 10.88
CA GLY A 195 -24.80 0.33 11.98
C GLY A 195 -23.58 -0.49 11.54
N GLY A 196 -23.16 -0.35 10.29
CA GLY A 196 -21.99 -1.04 9.75
C GLY A 196 -20.68 -0.50 10.30
N LEU A 197 -19.71 -1.39 10.58
CA LEU A 197 -18.37 -1.06 11.05
C LEU A 197 -17.40 -0.86 9.89
N ILE A 198 -16.72 0.30 9.87
CA ILE A 198 -15.77 0.69 8.83
C ILE A 198 -14.36 0.76 9.43
N ILE A 199 -13.43 -0.03 8.90
CA ILE A 199 -12.00 0.03 9.29
C ILE A 199 -11.17 0.42 8.07
N SER A 200 -10.54 1.59 8.14
CA SER A 200 -9.60 2.07 7.13
C SER A 200 -8.16 1.82 7.58
N ILE A 201 -7.36 1.19 6.71
CA ILE A 201 -5.95 0.90 6.96
C ILE A 201 -5.14 1.57 5.87
N MET A 202 -4.48 2.67 6.23
CA MET A 202 -3.71 3.48 5.29
C MET A 202 -2.30 2.92 5.15
N THR A 203 -1.90 2.60 3.92
CA THR A 203 -0.57 2.12 3.60
C THR A 203 0.19 3.12 2.73
N HIS A 204 1.48 2.88 2.52
CA HIS A 204 2.32 3.77 1.73
C HIS A 204 2.14 3.57 0.22
N PRO A 205 1.86 4.66 -0.54
CA PRO A 205 1.36 5.98 -0.12
C PRO A 205 -0.18 6.02 -0.11
N THR A 206 -0.77 6.90 0.72
CA THR A 206 -2.20 7.23 0.66
C THR A 206 -2.34 8.74 0.54
N THR A 207 -2.53 9.25 -0.69
CA THR A 207 -2.44 10.69 -0.96
C THR A 207 -3.60 11.21 -1.82
N GLY A 208 -3.70 12.53 -1.91
CA GLY A 208 -4.64 13.24 -2.76
C GLY A 208 -6.11 13.00 -2.41
N GLY A 209 -6.94 12.80 -3.43
CA GLY A 209 -8.38 12.59 -3.26
C GLY A 209 -8.75 11.35 -2.45
N VAL A 210 -7.88 10.33 -2.37
CA VAL A 210 -8.12 9.12 -1.58
C VAL A 210 -7.99 9.43 -0.09
N SER A 211 -6.93 10.11 0.34
CA SER A 211 -6.79 10.53 1.75
C SER A 211 -7.86 11.54 2.17
N ALA A 212 -8.33 12.38 1.24
CA ALA A 212 -9.36 13.39 1.49
C ALA A 212 -10.81 12.86 1.37
N SER A 213 -10.99 11.54 1.25
CA SER A 213 -12.31 10.92 1.15
C SER A 213 -12.38 9.62 1.95
N PHE A 214 -12.67 8.51 1.33
CA PHE A 214 -12.97 7.24 2.01
C PHE A 214 -11.84 6.71 2.92
N ALA A 215 -10.59 7.10 2.70
CA ALA A 215 -9.49 6.64 3.56
C ALA A 215 -9.56 7.22 4.99
N SER A 216 -10.18 8.39 5.19
CA SER A 216 -10.28 9.08 6.49
C SER A 216 -11.68 9.00 7.11
N LEU A 217 -12.57 8.17 6.56
CA LEU A 217 -13.98 8.08 6.98
C LEU A 217 -14.29 6.76 7.71
N GLY A 218 -13.26 6.06 8.19
CA GLY A 218 -13.44 4.87 9.02
C GLY A 218 -13.88 5.20 10.45
N ASP A 219 -14.59 4.28 11.09
CA ASP A 219 -14.77 4.29 12.54
C ASP A 219 -13.43 4.06 13.24
N TYR A 220 -12.54 3.30 12.58
CA TYR A 220 -11.13 3.17 12.93
C TYR A 220 -10.27 3.56 11.73
N ASN A 221 -9.45 4.59 11.91
CA ASN A 221 -8.47 5.07 10.94
C ASN A 221 -7.07 4.64 11.38
N LEU A 222 -6.59 3.55 10.81
CA LEU A 222 -5.33 2.90 11.14
C LEU A 222 -4.30 3.13 10.04
N ALA A 223 -3.02 3.02 10.37
CA ALA A 223 -1.96 3.08 9.36
C ALA A 223 -0.82 2.10 9.63
N GLU A 224 -0.08 1.74 8.57
CA GLU A 224 1.21 1.06 8.71
C GLU A 224 2.32 2.07 9.08
N PRO A 225 3.34 1.65 9.86
CA PRO A 225 4.47 2.50 10.22
C PRO A 225 5.16 3.15 9.01
N GLY A 226 5.45 4.44 9.12
CA GLY A 226 6.14 5.22 8.09
C GLY A 226 5.33 5.43 6.81
N ALA A 227 4.04 5.11 6.77
CA ALA A 227 3.21 5.36 5.60
C ALA A 227 3.12 6.86 5.32
N LEU A 228 3.31 7.25 4.06
CA LEU A 228 3.07 8.62 3.59
C LEU A 228 1.56 8.80 3.40
N ILE A 229 0.97 9.69 4.19
CA ILE A 229 -0.46 9.97 4.18
C ILE A 229 -0.66 11.48 4.14
N GLY A 230 -1.31 11.99 3.09
CA GLY A 230 -1.52 13.43 2.96
C GLY A 230 -2.28 13.81 1.70
N PHE A 231 -2.68 15.06 1.59
CA PHE A 231 -3.40 15.55 0.41
C PHE A 231 -2.45 16.00 -0.69
N ALA A 232 -1.74 17.09 -0.47
CA ALA A 232 -0.76 17.61 -1.42
C ALA A 232 0.66 17.13 -1.07
N GLY A 233 1.51 17.00 -2.08
CA GLY A 233 2.91 16.65 -1.87
C GLY A 233 3.66 17.74 -1.10
N ARG A 234 4.59 17.34 -0.22
CA ARG A 234 5.43 18.21 0.62
C ARG A 234 5.96 19.43 -0.13
N ARG A 235 6.58 19.23 -1.29
CA ARG A 235 7.16 20.31 -2.11
C ARG A 235 6.12 21.38 -2.49
N ILE A 236 4.90 20.98 -2.84
CA ILE A 236 3.85 21.92 -3.22
C ILE A 236 3.42 22.76 -2.01
N ILE A 237 3.30 22.13 -0.85
CA ILE A 237 2.93 22.83 0.39
C ILE A 237 4.02 23.85 0.75
N GLU A 238 5.29 23.43 0.83
CA GLU A 238 6.43 24.31 1.14
C GLU A 238 6.54 25.51 0.20
N GLN A 239 6.33 25.28 -1.10
CA GLN A 239 6.32 26.36 -2.09
C GLN A 239 5.14 27.32 -1.91
N THR A 240 4.01 26.83 -1.45
CA THR A 240 2.77 27.63 -1.27
C THR A 240 2.83 28.47 0.01
N ILE A 241 3.20 27.85 1.14
CA ILE A 241 3.27 28.55 2.43
C ILE A 241 4.61 29.24 2.65
N ARG A 242 5.64 28.92 1.87
CA ARG A 242 7.02 29.44 1.96
C ARG A 242 7.71 29.17 3.30
N GLU A 243 7.39 28.02 3.89
CA GLU A 243 7.98 27.54 5.13
C GLU A 243 8.49 26.11 4.96
N GLU A 244 9.53 25.74 5.73
CA GLU A 244 10.01 24.37 5.79
C GLU A 244 9.09 23.53 6.69
N LEU A 245 8.71 22.35 6.20
CA LEU A 245 7.88 21.40 6.95
C LEU A 245 8.76 20.49 7.81
N PRO A 246 8.25 20.01 8.98
CA PRO A 246 8.95 19.02 9.80
C PRO A 246 9.38 17.79 8.95
N GLU A 247 10.48 17.13 9.32
CA GLU A 247 10.99 15.98 8.57
C GLU A 247 9.97 14.83 8.51
N ASP A 248 9.25 14.60 9.60
CA ASP A 248 8.22 13.57 9.75
C ASP A 248 6.84 13.99 9.22
N PHE A 249 6.70 15.18 8.64
CA PHE A 249 5.43 15.67 8.12
C PHE A 249 4.79 14.68 7.13
N GLN A 250 3.50 14.42 7.32
CA GLN A 250 2.70 13.44 6.55
C GLN A 250 3.11 11.96 6.75
N THR A 251 3.92 11.62 7.74
CA THR A 251 4.07 10.22 8.15
C THR A 251 2.88 9.76 8.98
N ALA A 252 2.65 8.45 9.04
CA ALA A 252 1.62 7.85 9.90
C ALA A 252 1.79 8.28 11.37
N GLU A 253 3.03 8.32 11.86
CA GLU A 253 3.38 8.74 13.22
C GLU A 253 3.05 10.22 13.47
N PHE A 254 3.32 11.07 12.49
CA PHE A 254 2.94 12.49 12.54
C PHE A 254 1.41 12.66 12.65
N LEU A 255 0.65 11.92 11.82
CA LEU A 255 -0.81 11.98 11.81
C LEU A 255 -1.41 11.44 13.12
N LEU A 256 -0.85 10.37 13.67
CA LEU A 256 -1.25 9.84 14.98
C LEU A 256 -1.06 10.88 16.08
N LYS A 257 0.11 11.53 16.12
CA LYS A 257 0.41 12.59 17.10
C LYS A 257 -0.56 13.78 17.00
N HIS A 258 -1.10 14.04 15.82
CA HIS A 258 -2.03 15.15 15.56
C HIS A 258 -3.51 14.71 15.57
N GLY A 259 -3.82 13.50 16.04
CA GLY A 259 -5.19 13.02 16.23
C GLY A 259 -5.95 12.70 14.93
N GLN A 260 -5.24 12.46 13.83
CA GLN A 260 -5.85 12.08 12.54
C GLN A 260 -5.90 10.57 12.33
N LEU A 261 -5.22 9.80 13.16
CA LEU A 261 -5.24 8.34 13.19
C LEU A 261 -5.52 7.86 14.61
N ASP A 262 -6.15 6.70 14.72
CA ASP A 262 -6.41 6.02 15.99
C ASP A 262 -5.22 5.16 16.42
N ALA A 263 -4.51 4.53 15.46
CA ALA A 263 -3.31 3.78 15.76
C ALA A 263 -2.40 3.63 14.52
N VAL A 264 -1.10 3.45 14.79
CA VAL A 264 -0.11 2.98 13.82
C VAL A 264 0.27 1.56 14.22
N ILE A 265 -0.01 0.59 13.34
CA ILE A 265 0.09 -0.84 13.64
C ILE A 265 1.08 -1.50 12.68
N PRO A 266 2.14 -2.16 13.20
CA PRO A 266 3.03 -2.96 12.38
C PRO A 266 2.26 -4.05 11.62
N ARG A 267 2.63 -4.27 10.37
CA ARG A 267 1.98 -5.26 9.49
C ARG A 267 1.92 -6.67 10.09
N THR A 268 2.94 -7.03 10.86
CA THR A 268 3.04 -8.32 11.53
C THR A 268 2.01 -8.52 12.65
N GLU A 269 1.46 -7.43 13.19
CA GLU A 269 0.46 -7.46 14.27
C GLU A 269 -0.96 -7.16 13.77
N LEU A 270 -1.06 -6.70 12.52
CA LEU A 270 -2.29 -6.11 11.98
C LEU A 270 -3.47 -7.10 12.00
N LYS A 271 -3.24 -8.37 11.59
CA LYS A 271 -4.29 -9.38 11.55
C LYS A 271 -4.90 -9.62 12.94
N ASP A 272 -4.08 -9.75 13.97
CA ASP A 272 -4.53 -10.01 15.34
C ASP A 272 -5.23 -8.79 15.94
N LYS A 273 -4.71 -7.58 15.70
CA LYS A 273 -5.34 -6.34 16.15
C LYS A 273 -6.71 -6.11 15.52
N ILE A 274 -6.83 -6.35 14.21
CA ILE A 274 -8.11 -6.26 13.52
C ILE A 274 -9.08 -7.34 14.05
N SER A 275 -8.63 -8.57 14.21
CA SER A 275 -9.45 -9.63 14.79
C SER A 275 -10.00 -9.25 16.18
N ALA A 276 -9.18 -8.61 17.02
CA ALA A 276 -9.64 -8.12 18.33
C ALA A 276 -10.70 -7.02 18.20
N ILE A 277 -10.50 -6.04 17.28
CA ILE A 277 -11.50 -4.99 17.03
C ILE A 277 -12.83 -5.63 16.56
N LEU A 278 -12.76 -6.56 15.61
CA LEU A 278 -13.95 -7.25 15.10
C LEU A 278 -14.69 -7.99 16.22
N SER A 279 -13.96 -8.64 17.15
CA SER A 279 -14.55 -9.37 18.28
C SER A 279 -15.32 -8.44 19.24
N ILE A 280 -14.84 -7.22 19.46
CA ILE A 280 -15.51 -6.22 20.32
C ILE A 280 -16.85 -5.77 19.72
N HIS A 281 -16.94 -5.73 18.38
CA HIS A 281 -18.13 -5.27 17.65
C HIS A 281 -19.10 -6.38 17.27
N GLN A 282 -18.82 -7.65 17.62
CA GLN A 282 -19.76 -8.73 17.36
C GLN A 282 -21.00 -8.62 18.30
N PRO A 283 -22.23 -8.70 17.78
CA PRO A 283 -23.42 -8.76 18.61
C PRO A 283 -23.37 -10.01 19.50
N GLY A 284 -23.38 -9.85 20.80
CA GLY A 284 -23.42 -10.97 21.77
C GLY A 284 -22.08 -11.63 22.07
N GLY A 285 -20.97 -10.96 21.84
CA GLY A 285 -19.66 -11.40 22.30
C GLY A 285 -19.60 -11.42 23.82
N ASP A 286 -19.68 -12.61 24.46
CA ASP A 286 -19.39 -12.79 25.88
C ASP A 286 -17.92 -12.45 26.13
N PHE A 287 -17.66 -11.20 26.51
CA PHE A 287 -16.35 -10.76 26.97
C PHE A 287 -16.14 -11.37 28.37
N GLN A 288 -15.56 -12.56 28.45
CA GLN A 288 -15.02 -13.07 29.71
C GLN A 288 -13.70 -12.35 29.99
N TRP A 289 -13.72 -11.41 30.92
CA TRP A 289 -12.51 -10.87 31.51
C TRP A 289 -11.77 -12.01 32.20
N GLN A 290 -10.64 -12.42 31.69
CA GLN A 290 -9.71 -13.25 32.45
C GLN A 290 -9.04 -12.31 33.48
N GLU A 291 -9.49 -12.40 34.73
CA GLU A 291 -8.76 -11.83 35.86
C GLU A 291 -7.42 -12.59 36.00
N ASN A 292 -6.31 -11.90 35.74
CA ASN A 292 -4.96 -12.34 36.08
C ASN A 292 -4.57 -11.79 37.44
#